data_d0a489187c2fe13e43c8748be638e420
#
_entry.id   d0a489187c2fe13e43c8748be638e420
#
_cell.length_a   1.000
_cell.length_b   1.000
_cell.length_c   1.000
_cell.angle_alpha   90.00
_cell.angle_beta   90.00
_cell.angle_gamma   90.00
#
_symmetry.space_group_name_H-M   'P 1'
#
loop_
_entity.id
_entity.type
_entity.pdbx_description
1 polymer ?
#
loop_
_entity_poly.entity_id
_entity_poly.type
_entity_poly.pdbx_seq_one_letter_code
_entity_poly.pdbx_strand_id
1 'polypeptide(L)'
;MSETDPTNTQRTREVEAALRSYVELRERITAGEATWVDLAELFTDDVVYIDPAWGRVEGRSDLVEFLVDSMRGLEDWEFPIDFTAIDGDNVVIKWRQVLPGTRPDGSRYQQSGVSTLVYAGDGLFSYEEDLLNMTHVLDDLGASGWRPGPGFSAPPANPDRNFDRG
;
A
#
# COMPACT_ATOMS: atom_id res chain seq x y z
N MET A 1 19.25 33.98 4.98
CA MET A 1 18.89 33.20 3.78
C MET A 1 19.65 31.90 3.88
N SER A 2 18.95 30.80 4.15
CA SER A 2 19.57 29.47 4.21
C SER A 2 19.80 29.01 2.78
N GLU A 3 21.06 28.88 2.36
CA GLU A 3 21.41 28.22 1.10
C GLU A 3 20.93 26.77 1.19
N THR A 4 19.97 26.42 0.36
CA THR A 4 19.50 25.04 0.22
C THR A 4 20.66 24.23 -0.41
N ASP A 5 21.19 23.25 0.31
CA ASP A 5 22.24 22.36 -0.18
C ASP A 5 21.80 21.73 -1.51
N PRO A 6 22.59 21.88 -2.61
CA PRO A 6 22.24 21.31 -3.92
C PRO A 6 22.00 19.80 -3.87
N THR A 7 22.69 19.07 -2.99
CA THR A 7 22.54 17.63 -2.80
C THR A 7 21.16 17.27 -2.23
N ASN A 8 20.68 18.06 -1.28
CA ASN A 8 19.34 17.90 -0.71
C ASN A 8 18.24 18.18 -1.74
N THR A 9 18.46 19.18 -2.60
CA THR A 9 17.51 19.51 -3.69
C THR A 9 17.43 18.38 -4.72
N GLN A 10 18.54 17.74 -5.08
CA GLN A 10 18.55 16.61 -6.01
C GLN A 10 17.83 15.40 -5.39
N ARG A 11 18.14 15.06 -4.14
CA ARG A 11 17.49 13.96 -3.42
C ARG A 11 15.97 14.14 -3.33
N THR A 12 15.50 15.35 -3.02
CA THR A 12 14.08 15.68 -2.98
C THR A 12 13.39 15.40 -4.31
N ARG A 13 14.00 15.80 -5.43
CA ARG A 13 13.46 15.54 -6.77
C ARG A 13 13.37 14.05 -7.10
N GLU A 14 14.34 13.27 -6.64
CA GLU A 14 14.35 11.82 -6.83
C GLU A 14 13.20 11.16 -6.05
N VAL A 15 12.98 11.55 -4.80
CA VAL A 15 11.85 11.07 -3.98
C VAL A 15 10.52 11.45 -4.61
N GLU A 16 10.37 12.70 -5.06
CA GLU A 16 9.17 13.17 -5.77
C GLU A 16 8.90 12.37 -7.05
N ALA A 17 9.94 12.03 -7.80
CA ALA A 17 9.82 11.24 -9.02
C ALA A 17 9.42 9.78 -8.71
N ALA A 18 10.02 9.16 -7.69
CA ALA A 18 9.67 7.82 -7.25
C ALA A 18 8.21 7.75 -6.75
N LEU A 19 7.79 8.72 -5.94
CA LEU A 19 6.40 8.83 -5.47
C LEU A 19 5.43 9.00 -6.65
N ARG A 20 5.78 9.81 -7.63
CA ARG A 20 4.96 10.00 -8.83
C ARG A 20 4.79 8.69 -9.59
N SER A 21 5.86 7.92 -9.78
CA SER A 21 5.80 6.59 -10.41
C SER A 21 4.91 5.62 -9.64
N TYR A 22 4.95 5.64 -8.31
CA TYR A 22 4.08 4.83 -7.46
C TYR A 22 2.60 5.20 -7.64
N VAL A 23 2.28 6.50 -7.59
CA VAL A 23 0.88 6.99 -7.76
C VAL A 23 0.36 6.66 -9.15
N GLU A 24 1.13 6.92 -10.21
CA GLU A 24 0.77 6.61 -11.59
C GLU A 24 0.52 5.11 -11.79
N LEU A 25 1.33 4.25 -11.17
CA LEU A 25 1.11 2.81 -11.23
C LEU A 25 -0.19 2.41 -10.52
N ARG A 26 -0.49 2.99 -9.35
CA ARG A 26 -1.76 2.77 -8.65
C ARG A 26 -2.98 3.20 -9.49
N GLU A 27 -2.87 4.31 -10.23
CA GLU A 27 -3.91 4.77 -11.16
C GLU A 27 -4.10 3.77 -12.31
N ARG A 28 -3.02 3.25 -12.87
CA ARG A 28 -3.07 2.22 -13.92
C ARG A 28 -3.67 0.91 -13.42
N ILE A 29 -3.36 0.50 -12.19
CA ILE A 29 -4.00 -0.68 -11.54
C ILE A 29 -5.51 -0.45 -11.43
N THR A 30 -5.93 0.71 -10.96
CA THR A 30 -7.35 1.08 -10.85
C THR A 30 -8.05 1.08 -12.22
N ALA A 31 -7.37 1.50 -13.28
CA ALA A 31 -7.87 1.48 -14.66
C ALA A 31 -7.86 0.07 -15.29
N GLY A 32 -7.29 -0.95 -14.64
CA GLY A 32 -7.12 -2.29 -15.19
C GLY A 32 -6.02 -2.42 -16.24
N GLU A 33 -5.12 -1.44 -16.31
CA GLU A 33 -3.99 -1.37 -17.24
C GLU A 33 -2.69 -1.96 -16.66
N ALA A 34 -2.68 -2.26 -15.36
CA ALA A 34 -1.60 -2.89 -14.63
C ALA A 34 -2.19 -3.77 -13.52
N THR A 35 -1.33 -4.53 -12.83
CA THR A 35 -1.71 -5.41 -11.73
C THR A 35 -0.98 -5.02 -10.45
N TRP A 36 -1.47 -5.47 -9.30
CA TRP A 36 -0.82 -5.21 -8.01
C TRP A 36 0.61 -5.73 -7.95
N VAL A 37 0.92 -6.82 -8.66
CA VAL A 37 2.27 -7.40 -8.73
C VAL A 37 3.28 -6.42 -9.33
N ASP A 38 2.85 -5.56 -10.24
CA ASP A 38 3.73 -4.56 -10.88
C ASP A 38 4.31 -3.57 -9.86
N LEU A 39 3.67 -3.38 -8.69
CA LEU A 39 4.23 -2.58 -7.59
C LEU A 39 5.58 -3.11 -7.11
N ALA A 40 5.83 -4.41 -7.17
CA ALA A 40 7.09 -4.99 -6.71
C ALA A 40 8.32 -4.43 -7.45
N GLU A 41 8.14 -3.94 -8.67
CA GLU A 41 9.22 -3.33 -9.47
C GLU A 41 9.70 -1.98 -8.90
N LEU A 42 8.91 -1.35 -8.03
CA LEU A 42 9.25 -0.08 -7.37
C LEU A 42 10.01 -0.27 -6.06
N PHE A 43 10.36 -1.52 -5.71
CA PHE A 43 11.05 -1.85 -4.46
C PHE A 43 12.42 -2.46 -4.69
N THR A 44 13.30 -2.30 -3.71
CA THR A 44 14.62 -2.95 -3.69
C THR A 44 14.48 -4.47 -3.52
N ASP A 45 15.55 -5.22 -3.86
CA ASP A 45 15.56 -6.68 -3.73
C ASP A 45 15.42 -7.16 -2.27
N ASP A 46 15.86 -6.34 -1.33
CA ASP A 46 15.83 -6.59 0.12
C ASP A 46 14.69 -5.86 0.85
N VAL A 47 13.65 -5.47 0.14
CA VAL A 47 12.52 -4.72 0.69
C VAL A 47 11.92 -5.39 1.93
N VAL A 48 11.50 -4.55 2.88
CA VAL A 48 10.62 -4.94 3.99
C VAL A 48 9.25 -4.34 3.76
N TYR A 49 8.24 -5.17 3.66
CA TYR A 49 6.84 -4.76 3.51
C TYR A 49 6.02 -5.28 4.69
N ILE A 50 5.21 -4.45 5.30
CA ILE A 50 4.39 -4.83 6.46
C ILE A 50 2.92 -4.50 6.17
N ASP A 51 2.10 -5.52 6.18
CA ASP A 51 0.64 -5.42 6.03
C ASP A 51 -0.05 -5.68 7.37
N PRO A 52 -1.10 -4.92 7.74
CA PRO A 52 -1.76 -5.07 9.03
C PRO A 52 -2.44 -6.43 9.24
N ALA A 53 -2.82 -7.12 8.17
CA ALA A 53 -3.46 -8.43 8.22
C ALA A 53 -2.48 -9.58 7.94
N TRP A 54 -1.59 -9.41 6.95
CA TRP A 54 -0.64 -10.43 6.50
C TRP A 54 0.68 -10.43 7.26
N GLY A 55 1.04 -9.29 7.87
CA GLY A 55 2.27 -9.13 8.63
C GLY A 55 3.48 -8.80 7.76
N ARG A 56 4.67 -9.19 8.22
CA ARG A 56 5.96 -8.86 7.64
C ARG A 56 6.30 -9.78 6.46
N VAL A 57 6.72 -9.15 5.37
CA VAL A 57 7.21 -9.78 4.16
C VAL A 57 8.60 -9.22 3.87
N GLU A 58 9.59 -10.06 3.60
CA GLU A 58 10.96 -9.67 3.34
C GLU A 58 11.44 -10.16 1.96
N GLY A 59 12.02 -9.24 1.22
CA GLY A 59 12.53 -9.48 -0.12
C GLY A 59 11.48 -9.39 -1.22
N ARG A 60 11.94 -8.98 -2.41
CA ARG A 60 11.06 -8.73 -3.56
C ARG A 60 10.32 -10.00 -4.02
N SER A 61 10.93 -11.18 -3.92
CA SER A 61 10.29 -12.44 -4.31
C SER A 61 9.06 -12.72 -3.46
N ASP A 62 9.19 -12.60 -2.13
CA ASP A 62 8.10 -12.81 -1.19
C ASP A 62 7.04 -11.70 -1.30
N LEU A 63 7.47 -10.46 -1.62
CA LEU A 63 6.56 -9.36 -1.91
C LEU A 63 5.67 -9.66 -3.13
N VAL A 64 6.22 -10.24 -4.20
CA VAL A 64 5.44 -10.68 -5.37
C VAL A 64 4.37 -11.70 -4.96
N GLU A 65 4.73 -12.71 -4.19
CA GLU A 65 3.78 -13.73 -3.71
C GLU A 65 2.69 -13.10 -2.84
N PHE A 66 3.07 -12.21 -1.91
CA PHE A 66 2.12 -11.48 -1.07
C PHE A 66 1.16 -10.62 -1.89
N LEU A 67 1.63 -9.85 -2.87
CA LEU A 67 0.79 -9.01 -3.72
C LEU A 67 -0.21 -9.82 -4.55
N VAL A 68 0.15 -11.03 -4.98
CA VAL A 68 -0.77 -11.96 -5.63
C VAL A 68 -1.82 -12.46 -4.64
N ASP A 69 -1.38 -13.00 -3.50
CA ASP A 69 -2.25 -13.72 -2.58
C ASP A 69 -3.17 -12.78 -1.79
N SER A 70 -2.68 -11.61 -1.37
CA SER A 70 -3.46 -10.65 -0.60
C SER A 70 -4.57 -9.98 -1.41
N MET A 71 -4.41 -9.86 -2.72
CA MET A 71 -5.38 -9.20 -3.59
C MET A 71 -6.34 -10.15 -4.30
N ARG A 72 -6.03 -11.46 -4.29
CA ARG A 72 -6.89 -12.47 -4.92
C ARG A 72 -8.25 -12.58 -4.22
N GLY A 73 -9.32 -12.43 -5.00
CA GLY A 73 -10.69 -12.46 -4.48
C GLY A 73 -11.17 -11.10 -3.94
N LEU A 74 -10.35 -10.04 -4.08
CA LEU A 74 -10.69 -8.65 -3.74
C LEU A 74 -10.85 -7.76 -4.98
N GLU A 75 -11.09 -8.33 -6.14
CA GLU A 75 -11.12 -7.62 -7.43
C GLU A 75 -12.22 -6.55 -7.50
N ASP A 76 -13.22 -6.61 -6.64
CA ASP A 76 -14.31 -5.65 -6.51
C ASP A 76 -14.07 -4.55 -5.44
N TRP A 77 -12.89 -4.55 -4.82
CA TRP A 77 -12.48 -3.53 -3.86
C TRP A 77 -11.77 -2.37 -4.57
N GLU A 78 -11.88 -1.16 -3.98
CA GLU A 78 -11.22 0.03 -4.47
C GLU A 78 -10.25 0.59 -3.41
N PHE A 79 -9.15 1.20 -3.86
CA PHE A 79 -8.12 1.74 -2.97
C PHE A 79 -7.69 3.15 -3.41
N PRO A 80 -8.61 4.14 -3.45
CA PRO A 80 -8.29 5.49 -3.90
C PRO A 80 -7.32 6.20 -2.94
N ILE A 81 -6.35 6.91 -3.53
CA ILE A 81 -5.40 7.77 -2.80
C ILE A 81 -6.05 9.13 -2.57
N ASP A 82 -6.00 9.62 -1.33
CA ASP A 82 -6.54 10.93 -0.95
C ASP A 82 -5.48 12.03 -1.04
N PHE A 83 -4.29 11.78 -0.49
CA PHE A 83 -3.13 12.69 -0.59
C PHE A 83 -1.82 11.96 -0.29
N THR A 84 -0.71 12.65 -0.58
CA THR A 84 0.65 12.19 -0.27
C THR A 84 1.43 13.29 0.44
N ALA A 85 2.46 12.91 1.20
CA ALA A 85 3.40 13.83 1.83
C ALA A 85 4.81 13.24 1.81
N ILE A 86 5.81 14.12 1.82
CA ILE A 86 7.24 13.75 1.82
C ILE A 86 7.93 14.47 2.98
N ASP A 87 8.76 13.73 3.70
CA ASP A 87 9.71 14.26 4.70
C ASP A 87 11.06 13.56 4.53
N GLY A 88 11.99 14.22 3.84
CA GLY A 88 13.25 13.62 3.44
C GLY A 88 13.04 12.40 2.55
N ASP A 89 13.54 11.25 2.97
CA ASP A 89 13.34 9.97 2.29
C ASP A 89 12.04 9.27 2.68
N ASN A 90 11.32 9.79 3.68
CA ASN A 90 10.05 9.21 4.11
C ASN A 90 8.91 9.75 3.25
N VAL A 91 8.05 8.83 2.83
CA VAL A 91 6.85 9.14 2.05
C VAL A 91 5.63 8.64 2.80
N VAL A 92 4.58 9.43 2.82
CA VAL A 92 3.28 9.05 3.37
C VAL A 92 2.25 9.09 2.25
N ILE A 93 1.48 8.02 2.11
CA ILE A 93 0.35 7.91 1.19
C ILE A 93 -0.90 7.67 2.02
N LYS A 94 -1.83 8.61 1.97
CA LYS A 94 -3.14 8.48 2.62
C LYS A 94 -4.14 7.96 1.59
N TRP A 95 -4.82 6.87 1.91
CA TRP A 95 -5.76 6.22 1.02
C TRP A 95 -6.98 5.68 1.77
N ARG A 96 -7.96 5.20 1.03
CA ARG A 96 -9.13 4.50 1.56
C ARG A 96 -9.21 3.09 1.01
N GLN A 97 -9.63 2.16 1.85
CA GLN A 97 -10.07 0.84 1.43
C GLN A 97 -11.60 0.89 1.32
N VAL A 98 -12.14 0.61 0.16
CA VAL A 98 -13.57 0.73 -0.13
C VAL A 98 -14.11 -0.61 -0.58
N LEU A 99 -15.05 -1.15 0.20
CA LEU A 99 -15.75 -2.39 -0.12
C LEU A 99 -16.90 -2.12 -1.10
N PRO A 100 -17.30 -3.11 -1.89
CA PRO A 100 -18.51 -2.99 -2.72
C PRO A 100 -19.77 -2.85 -1.88
N GLY A 101 -20.77 -2.22 -2.48
CA GLY A 101 -22.07 -1.97 -1.84
C GLY A 101 -22.14 -0.69 -1.01
N THR A 102 -23.27 -0.47 -0.41
CA THR A 102 -23.58 0.71 0.40
C THR A 102 -24.34 0.32 1.66
N ARG A 103 -24.20 1.14 2.70
CA ARG A 103 -25.00 1.04 3.91
C ARG A 103 -26.46 1.45 3.65
N PRO A 104 -27.39 1.15 4.55
CA PRO A 104 -28.80 1.58 4.41
C PRO A 104 -29.00 3.09 4.26
N ASP A 105 -28.07 3.90 4.79
CA ASP A 105 -28.09 5.36 4.67
C ASP A 105 -27.45 5.87 3.35
N GLY A 106 -27.00 4.98 2.46
CA GLY A 106 -26.37 5.29 1.18
C GLY A 106 -24.87 5.53 1.26
N SER A 107 -24.25 5.54 2.44
CA SER A 107 -22.79 5.68 2.58
C SER A 107 -22.05 4.41 2.16
N ARG A 108 -20.78 4.56 1.76
CA ARG A 108 -19.92 3.42 1.40
C ARG A 108 -19.34 2.74 2.65
N TYR A 109 -19.10 1.43 2.55
CA TYR A 109 -18.26 0.71 3.50
C TYR A 109 -16.80 1.04 3.16
N GLN A 110 -16.15 1.87 3.98
CA GLN A 110 -14.79 2.30 3.70
C GLN A 110 -14.00 2.53 4.97
N GLN A 111 -12.70 2.23 4.91
CA GLN A 111 -11.78 2.39 6.01
C GLN A 111 -10.61 3.30 5.59
N SER A 112 -10.07 3.99 6.58
CA SER A 112 -8.91 4.87 6.41
C SER A 112 -7.63 4.04 6.43
N GLY A 113 -6.83 4.15 5.38
CA GLY A 113 -5.51 3.52 5.25
C GLY A 113 -4.39 4.56 5.17
N VAL A 114 -3.22 4.18 5.64
CA VAL A 114 -1.98 4.96 5.51
C VAL A 114 -0.85 4.00 5.18
N SER A 115 -0.11 4.30 4.11
CA SER A 115 1.18 3.68 3.82
C SER A 115 2.30 4.63 4.18
N THR A 116 3.34 4.13 4.81
CA THR A 116 4.61 4.84 4.99
C THR A 116 5.71 4.10 4.25
N LEU A 117 6.46 4.83 3.41
CA LEU A 117 7.53 4.26 2.60
C LEU A 117 8.85 4.94 2.89
N VAL A 118 9.95 4.25 2.62
CA VAL A 118 11.32 4.82 2.69
C VAL A 118 11.99 4.69 1.33
N TYR A 119 12.36 5.82 0.76
CA TYR A 119 13.09 5.87 -0.50
C TYR A 119 14.55 5.46 -0.31
N ALA A 120 15.04 4.55 -1.15
CA ALA A 120 16.39 3.99 -1.05
C ALA A 120 17.37 4.47 -2.13
N GLY A 121 16.88 5.15 -3.17
CA GLY A 121 17.66 5.56 -4.33
C GLY A 121 17.20 4.85 -5.60
N ASP A 122 17.69 5.28 -6.75
CA ASP A 122 17.45 4.68 -8.07
C ASP A 122 15.96 4.50 -8.42
N GLY A 123 15.10 5.35 -7.87
CA GLY A 123 13.64 5.28 -8.07
C GLY A 123 12.94 4.21 -7.23
N LEU A 124 13.65 3.57 -6.28
CA LEU A 124 13.15 2.42 -5.51
C LEU A 124 12.91 2.76 -4.04
N PHE A 125 11.95 2.05 -3.43
CA PHE A 125 11.69 2.06 -1.99
C PHE A 125 12.22 0.77 -1.36
N SER A 126 12.79 0.88 -0.15
CA SER A 126 13.27 -0.27 0.61
C SER A 126 12.31 -0.73 1.71
N TYR A 127 11.28 0.06 1.97
CA TYR A 127 10.34 -0.20 3.04
C TYR A 127 8.95 0.33 2.68
N GLU A 128 7.92 -0.43 3.05
CA GLU A 128 6.53 0.04 3.13
C GLU A 128 5.83 -0.59 4.33
N GLU A 129 5.07 0.19 5.07
CA GLU A 129 4.17 -0.29 6.11
C GLU A 129 2.77 0.28 5.87
N ASP A 130 1.80 -0.61 5.78
CA ASP A 130 0.39 -0.28 5.68
C ASP A 130 -0.28 -0.33 7.05
N LEU A 131 -1.05 0.69 7.37
CA LEU A 131 -1.84 0.77 8.58
C LEU A 131 -3.32 0.93 8.27
N LEU A 132 -4.11 0.06 8.85
CA LEU A 132 -5.57 0.06 8.85
C LEU A 132 -6.08 -0.16 10.26
N ASN A 133 -7.22 0.42 10.59
CA ASN A 133 -7.95 0.00 11.77
C ASN A 133 -8.66 -1.34 11.48
N MET A 134 -8.01 -2.45 11.85
CA MET A 134 -8.51 -3.79 11.55
C MET A 134 -9.86 -4.09 12.21
N THR A 135 -10.17 -3.50 13.37
CA THR A 135 -11.50 -3.63 13.98
C THR A 135 -12.57 -3.04 13.05
N HIS A 136 -12.33 -1.83 12.51
CA HIS A 136 -13.24 -1.19 11.56
C HIS A 136 -13.40 -2.01 10.25
N VAL A 137 -12.28 -2.58 9.75
CA VAL A 137 -12.33 -3.48 8.58
C VAL A 137 -13.23 -4.68 8.84
N LEU A 138 -13.07 -5.36 9.97
CA LEU A 138 -13.84 -6.56 10.32
C LEU A 138 -15.32 -6.24 10.56
N ASP A 139 -15.63 -5.11 11.21
CA ASP A 139 -17.00 -4.64 11.41
C ASP A 139 -17.71 -4.39 10.08
N ASP A 140 -17.05 -3.70 9.16
CA ASP A 140 -17.60 -3.40 7.83
C ASP A 140 -17.72 -4.66 6.96
N LEU A 141 -16.78 -5.59 7.01
CA LEU A 141 -16.89 -6.89 6.34
C LEU A 141 -18.14 -7.65 6.81
N GLY A 142 -18.36 -7.71 8.13
CA GLY A 142 -19.55 -8.34 8.70
C GLY A 142 -20.84 -7.65 8.29
N ALA A 143 -20.88 -6.31 8.34
CA ALA A 143 -22.06 -5.51 8.04
C ALA A 143 -22.42 -5.48 6.54
N SER A 144 -21.43 -5.49 5.65
CA SER A 144 -21.63 -5.42 4.20
C SER A 144 -22.22 -6.70 3.60
N GLY A 145 -22.04 -7.82 4.27
CA GLY A 145 -22.38 -9.13 3.72
C GLY A 145 -21.49 -9.56 2.54
N TRP A 146 -20.38 -8.86 2.32
CA TRP A 146 -19.42 -9.18 1.25
C TRP A 146 -18.94 -10.64 1.34
N ARG A 147 -18.69 -11.22 0.20
CA ARG A 147 -18.11 -12.56 0.09
C ARG A 147 -16.93 -12.50 -0.88
N PRO A 148 -15.80 -13.13 -0.54
CA PRO A 148 -14.62 -13.13 -1.40
C PRO A 148 -14.89 -13.83 -2.73
N GLY A 149 -14.20 -13.36 -3.76
CA GLY A 149 -14.15 -14.00 -5.07
C GLY A 149 -13.42 -15.35 -5.06
N PRO A 150 -13.40 -16.05 -6.20
CA PRO A 150 -12.71 -17.33 -6.34
C PRO A 150 -11.20 -17.20 -6.02
N GLY A 151 -10.67 -18.21 -5.34
CA GLY A 151 -9.25 -18.28 -5.03
C GLY A 151 -8.78 -17.39 -3.87
N PHE A 152 -9.69 -16.75 -3.16
CA PHE A 152 -9.36 -15.94 -1.97
C PHE A 152 -8.50 -16.72 -0.98
N SER A 153 -7.43 -16.07 -0.51
CA SER A 153 -6.58 -16.56 0.57
C SER A 153 -6.79 -15.70 1.80
N ALA A 154 -7.11 -16.32 2.93
CA ALA A 154 -7.21 -15.58 4.19
C ALA A 154 -5.81 -15.23 4.71
N PRO A 155 -5.64 -14.07 5.36
CA PRO A 155 -4.40 -13.74 6.06
C PRO A 155 -4.04 -14.81 7.11
N PRO A 156 -2.75 -14.96 7.45
CA PRO A 156 -2.33 -15.90 8.50
C PRO A 156 -2.95 -15.54 9.85
N ALA A 157 -3.29 -16.56 10.66
CA ALA A 157 -3.89 -16.35 11.97
C ALA A 157 -2.95 -15.63 12.96
N ASN A 158 -1.64 -15.81 12.81
CA ASN A 158 -0.61 -15.20 13.65
C ASN A 158 0.49 -14.59 12.76
N PRO A 159 0.23 -13.43 12.13
CA PRO A 159 1.21 -12.77 11.27
C PRO A 159 2.40 -12.25 12.08
N ASP A 160 3.58 -12.24 11.47
CA ASP A 160 4.74 -11.54 12.04
C ASP A 160 4.44 -10.02 12.02
N ARG A 161 4.49 -9.40 13.20
CA ARG A 161 4.18 -7.97 13.39
C ARG A 161 5.42 -7.14 13.70
N ASN A 162 6.61 -7.67 13.45
CA ASN A 162 7.84 -6.89 13.57
C ASN A 162 7.87 -5.80 12.49
N PHE A 163 7.97 -4.54 12.94
CA PHE A 163 8.00 -3.35 12.08
C PHE A 163 9.39 -2.71 11.97
N ASP A 164 10.43 -3.40 12.40
CA ASP A 164 11.81 -2.93 12.22
C ASP A 164 12.13 -2.81 10.72
N ARG A 165 12.76 -1.71 10.36
CA ARG A 165 13.04 -1.36 8.96
C ARG A 165 14.23 -2.10 8.36
N GLY A 166 14.97 -2.88 9.15
CA GLY A 166 16.19 -3.56 8.75
C GLY A 166 17.46 -2.80 9.12
#